data_6d53a79af155927a3703d21cb4948ca4
#
_entry.id   6d53a79af155927a3703d21cb4948ca4
#
_cell.length_a   1.000
_cell.length_b   1.000
_cell.length_c   1.000
_cell.angle_alpha   90.00
_cell.angle_beta   90.00
_cell.angle_gamma   90.00
#
_symmetry.space_group_name_H-M   'P 1'
#
loop_
_entity.id
_entity.type
_entity.pdbx_description
1 polymer ?
#
loop_
_entity_poly.entity_id
_entity_poly.type
_entity_poly.pdbx_seq_one_letter_code
_entity_poly.pdbx_strand_id
1 'polypeptide(L)'
;IGDTGQAQDLPIPMLIDVTVDRDADLDAQSLAKELQARVPGVSVDDHRVWLSQLVRLVTVIQVLAWAVLGLIALATIGTVVFTTRTGLAIHREAIEVLHLIGAQDAYIARQFAARALGLGLKGGFLGLALAVPTLAGIGYLALETGATMVPKPDLGVLKAMGFLFLPVAVALLAMLTARSTVMRNLKRMS
;
A
#
# COMPACT_ATOMS: atom_id res chain seq x y z
N ILE A 1 -36.49 21.47 48.53
CA ILE A 1 -37.21 22.34 47.57
C ILE A 1 -36.09 23.04 46.83
N GLY A 2 -35.60 22.45 45.75
CA GLY A 2 -34.50 22.89 44.94
C GLY A 2 -35.04 23.76 43.80
N ASP A 3 -34.46 24.90 43.67
CA ASP A 3 -34.71 25.95 42.66
C ASP A 3 -34.38 25.41 41.27
N THR A 4 -35.40 25.05 40.51
CA THR A 4 -35.30 24.57 39.12
C THR A 4 -35.26 25.74 38.11
N GLY A 5 -34.99 26.97 38.56
CA GLY A 5 -35.08 28.20 37.76
C GLY A 5 -33.87 28.49 36.86
N GLN A 6 -32.73 27.79 36.98
CA GLN A 6 -31.50 28.16 36.26
C GLN A 6 -31.16 27.31 35.03
N ALA A 7 -32.00 26.32 34.70
CA ALA A 7 -31.74 25.48 33.53
C ALA A 7 -32.31 26.02 32.20
N GLN A 8 -33.03 27.19 32.26
CA GLN A 8 -33.73 27.72 31.06
C GLN A 8 -32.89 28.76 30.27
N ASP A 9 -31.71 29.18 30.75
CA ASP A 9 -30.88 30.19 30.09
C ASP A 9 -29.59 29.62 29.45
N LEU A 10 -29.53 28.32 29.22
CA LEU A 10 -28.48 27.79 28.38
C LEU A 10 -28.81 28.09 26.91
N PRO A 11 -28.04 28.94 26.20
CA PRO A 11 -28.23 29.21 24.81
C PRO A 11 -27.90 27.93 24.04
N ILE A 12 -28.91 27.08 23.83
CA ILE A 12 -28.76 25.90 23.01
C ILE A 12 -28.74 26.39 21.54
N PRO A 13 -27.60 26.30 20.83
CA PRO A 13 -27.53 26.70 19.45
C PRO A 13 -28.46 25.80 18.65
N MET A 14 -29.37 26.40 17.86
CA MET A 14 -30.16 25.66 16.90
C MET A 14 -29.23 25.22 15.77
N LEU A 15 -29.04 23.92 15.62
CA LEU A 15 -28.34 23.29 14.50
C LEU A 15 -29.35 23.01 13.38
N ILE A 16 -29.07 23.55 12.20
CA ILE A 16 -29.83 23.26 10.98
C ILE A 16 -28.88 22.52 10.05
N ASP A 17 -29.15 21.26 9.79
CA ASP A 17 -28.41 20.47 8.82
C ASP A 17 -29.00 20.67 7.43
N VAL A 18 -28.20 21.23 6.50
CA VAL A 18 -28.60 21.50 5.12
C VAL A 18 -27.84 20.55 4.20
N THR A 19 -28.58 19.62 3.60
CA THR A 19 -28.02 18.73 2.59
C THR A 19 -28.09 19.40 1.22
N VAL A 20 -26.93 19.69 0.65
CA VAL A 20 -26.79 20.25 -0.69
C VAL A 20 -26.57 19.13 -1.70
N ASP A 21 -27.28 19.18 -2.82
CA ASP A 21 -27.10 18.21 -3.91
C ASP A 21 -25.68 18.30 -4.50
N ARG A 22 -25.11 17.15 -4.89
CA ARG A 22 -23.70 17.06 -5.34
C ARG A 22 -23.41 17.84 -6.62
N ASP A 23 -24.43 18.10 -7.43
CA ASP A 23 -24.32 18.81 -8.69
C ASP A 23 -24.53 20.33 -8.58
N ALA A 24 -24.87 20.83 -7.39
CA ALA A 24 -24.99 22.26 -7.14
C ALA A 24 -23.59 22.84 -6.84
N ASP A 25 -23.06 23.61 -7.76
CA ASP A 25 -21.80 24.38 -7.62
C ASP A 25 -22.03 25.58 -6.69
N LEU A 26 -22.41 25.28 -5.44
CA LEU A 26 -22.60 26.28 -4.38
C LEU A 26 -21.28 26.47 -3.64
N ASP A 27 -20.70 27.65 -3.82
CA ASP A 27 -19.59 28.10 -2.98
C ASP A 27 -20.07 28.35 -1.55
N ALA A 28 -19.71 27.44 -0.63
CA ALA A 28 -20.09 27.53 0.77
C ALA A 28 -19.61 28.83 1.44
N GLN A 29 -18.52 29.43 0.94
CA GLN A 29 -18.03 30.71 1.48
C GLN A 29 -18.92 31.89 1.07
N SER A 30 -19.44 31.91 -0.14
CA SER A 30 -20.36 32.96 -0.61
C SER A 30 -21.69 32.85 0.11
N LEU A 31 -22.19 31.63 0.31
CA LEU A 31 -23.42 31.36 1.06
C LEU A 31 -23.29 31.77 2.55
N ALA A 32 -22.13 31.45 3.15
CA ALA A 32 -21.84 31.83 4.54
C ALA A 32 -21.87 33.35 4.73
N LYS A 33 -21.28 34.12 3.81
CA LYS A 33 -21.28 35.58 3.84
C LYS A 33 -22.69 36.17 3.66
N GLU A 34 -23.48 35.59 2.77
CA GLU A 34 -24.87 36.05 2.53
C GLU A 34 -25.77 35.76 3.75
N LEU A 35 -25.62 34.59 4.37
CA LEU A 35 -26.36 34.22 5.57
C LEU A 35 -25.95 35.08 6.78
N GLN A 36 -24.67 35.33 6.97
CA GLN A 36 -24.18 36.22 8.04
C GLN A 36 -24.66 37.66 7.88
N ALA A 37 -24.81 38.12 6.64
CA ALA A 37 -25.37 39.47 6.37
C ALA A 37 -26.85 39.55 6.70
N ARG A 38 -27.61 38.47 6.63
CA ARG A 38 -29.06 38.44 6.90
C ARG A 38 -29.40 38.07 8.33
N VAL A 39 -28.61 37.23 8.97
CA VAL A 39 -28.86 36.75 10.34
C VAL A 39 -27.57 36.87 11.16
N PRO A 40 -27.45 37.90 12.01
CA PRO A 40 -26.30 38.09 12.90
C PRO A 40 -26.19 36.91 13.88
N GLY A 41 -25.03 36.26 13.91
CA GLY A 41 -24.76 35.12 14.80
C GLY A 41 -24.86 33.75 14.17
N VAL A 42 -25.18 33.63 12.87
CA VAL A 42 -25.12 32.38 12.13
C VAL A 42 -23.65 32.01 11.86
N SER A 43 -23.25 30.81 12.29
CA SER A 43 -21.99 30.17 11.91
C SER A 43 -22.28 29.05 10.93
N VAL A 44 -21.77 29.17 9.71
CA VAL A 44 -21.81 28.09 8.72
C VAL A 44 -20.52 27.29 8.84
N ASP A 45 -20.63 26.06 9.32
CA ASP A 45 -19.51 25.14 9.40
C ASP A 45 -19.50 24.22 8.18
N ASP A 46 -18.52 24.42 7.31
CA ASP A 46 -18.34 23.61 6.13
C ASP A 46 -17.48 22.38 6.43
N HIS A 47 -18.15 21.28 6.74
CA HIS A 47 -17.50 19.98 6.94
C HIS A 47 -16.72 19.49 5.72
N ARG A 48 -16.94 20.07 4.54
CA ARG A 48 -16.23 19.70 3.30
C ARG A 48 -14.75 20.05 3.35
N VAL A 49 -14.39 21.17 3.99
CA VAL A 49 -12.98 21.60 4.11
C VAL A 49 -12.19 20.61 4.94
N TRP A 50 -12.72 20.19 6.07
CA TRP A 50 -12.09 19.18 6.94
C TRP A 50 -12.01 17.80 6.24
N LEU A 51 -13.08 17.40 5.59
CA LEU A 51 -13.14 16.13 4.83
C LEU A 51 -12.13 16.13 3.68
N SER A 52 -11.97 17.24 2.97
CA SER A 52 -11.00 17.37 1.86
C SER A 52 -9.56 17.27 2.35
N GLN A 53 -9.24 17.80 3.53
CA GLN A 53 -7.92 17.68 4.15
C GLN A 53 -7.63 16.22 4.53
N LEU A 54 -8.61 15.50 5.10
CA LEU A 54 -8.46 14.08 5.40
C LEU A 54 -8.25 13.24 4.13
N VAL A 55 -9.05 13.48 3.08
CA VAL A 55 -8.88 12.77 1.79
C VAL A 55 -7.50 13.06 1.21
N ARG A 56 -7.01 14.28 1.26
CA ARG A 56 -5.66 14.64 0.82
C ARG A 56 -4.60 13.91 1.62
N LEU A 57 -4.74 13.83 2.94
CA LEU A 57 -3.81 13.11 3.81
C LEU A 57 -3.77 11.62 3.47
N VAL A 58 -4.93 10.98 3.29
CA VAL A 58 -5.01 9.58 2.84
C VAL A 58 -4.34 9.39 1.49
N THR A 59 -4.53 10.31 0.54
CA THR A 59 -3.90 10.26 -0.78
C THR A 59 -2.37 10.35 -0.67
N VAL A 60 -1.85 11.26 0.16
CA VAL A 60 -0.40 11.39 0.39
C VAL A 60 0.18 10.10 0.97
N ILE A 61 -0.49 9.50 1.97
CA ILE A 61 -0.07 8.21 2.55
C ILE A 61 -0.08 7.11 1.49
N GLN A 62 -1.08 7.09 0.63
CA GLN A 62 -1.19 6.10 -0.44
C GLN A 62 -0.06 6.26 -1.48
N VAL A 63 0.25 7.48 -1.89
CA VAL A 63 1.37 7.76 -2.81
C VAL A 63 2.70 7.35 -2.18
N LEU A 64 2.91 7.66 -0.90
CA LEU A 64 4.11 7.24 -0.17
C LEU A 64 4.22 5.71 -0.11
N ALA A 65 3.12 5.00 0.17
CA ALA A 65 3.09 3.55 0.18
C ALA A 65 3.48 2.95 -1.18
N TRP A 66 2.97 3.51 -2.28
CA TRP A 66 3.36 3.10 -3.64
C TRP A 66 4.83 3.39 -3.95
N ALA A 67 5.36 4.53 -3.48
CA ALA A 67 6.78 4.87 -3.64
C ALA A 67 7.68 3.87 -2.90
N VAL A 68 7.35 3.53 -1.64
CA VAL A 68 8.08 2.52 -0.86
C VAL A 68 8.03 1.15 -1.54
N LEU A 69 6.86 0.74 -2.02
CA LEU A 69 6.69 -0.52 -2.74
C LEU A 69 7.55 -0.56 -4.02
N GLY A 70 7.62 0.55 -4.75
CA GLY A 70 8.49 0.71 -5.91
C GLY A 70 9.98 0.59 -5.57
N LEU A 71 10.42 1.21 -4.47
CA LEU A 71 11.80 1.09 -3.98
C LEU A 71 12.16 -0.34 -3.58
N ILE A 72 11.25 -1.05 -2.90
CA ILE A 72 11.43 -2.46 -2.53
C ILE A 72 11.55 -3.33 -3.80
N ALA A 73 10.71 -3.08 -4.81
CA ALA A 73 10.78 -3.79 -6.08
C ALA A 73 12.13 -3.55 -6.80
N LEU A 74 12.59 -2.29 -6.84
CA LEU A 74 13.90 -1.94 -7.41
C LEU A 74 15.06 -2.61 -6.66
N ALA A 75 15.03 -2.59 -5.34
CA ALA A 75 16.03 -3.26 -4.51
C ALA A 75 16.04 -4.77 -4.76
N THR A 76 14.86 -5.38 -4.87
CA THR A 76 14.72 -6.81 -5.19
C THR A 76 15.32 -7.12 -6.55
N ILE A 77 15.00 -6.34 -7.58
CA ILE A 77 15.56 -6.50 -8.93
C ILE A 77 17.09 -6.38 -8.88
N GLY A 78 17.62 -5.35 -8.22
CA GLY A 78 19.07 -5.14 -8.07
C GLY A 78 19.76 -6.32 -7.41
N THR A 79 19.21 -6.82 -6.30
CA THR A 79 19.74 -7.97 -5.57
C THR A 79 19.73 -9.24 -6.42
N VAL A 80 18.62 -9.52 -7.12
CA VAL A 80 18.50 -10.69 -7.99
C VAL A 80 19.48 -10.61 -9.17
N VAL A 81 19.63 -9.44 -9.79
CA VAL A 81 20.59 -9.22 -10.88
C VAL A 81 22.02 -9.45 -10.38
N PHE A 82 22.37 -8.86 -9.25
CA PHE A 82 23.71 -9.02 -8.65
C PHE A 82 24.00 -10.48 -8.31
N THR A 83 23.13 -11.14 -7.57
CA THR A 83 23.28 -12.55 -7.18
C THR A 83 23.36 -13.47 -8.38
N THR A 84 22.55 -13.22 -9.42
CA THR A 84 22.58 -14.03 -10.65
C THR A 84 23.89 -13.84 -11.41
N ARG A 85 24.40 -12.61 -11.54
CA ARG A 85 25.69 -12.35 -12.19
C ARG A 85 26.85 -12.97 -11.44
N THR A 86 26.86 -12.83 -10.12
CA THR A 86 27.88 -13.46 -9.26
C THR A 86 27.82 -14.97 -9.36
N GLY A 87 26.64 -15.57 -9.35
CA GLY A 87 26.46 -17.00 -9.52
C GLY A 87 26.98 -17.52 -10.88
N LEU A 88 26.72 -16.78 -11.96
CA LEU A 88 27.27 -17.10 -13.29
C LEU A 88 28.80 -16.97 -13.32
N ALA A 89 29.37 -15.96 -12.66
CA ALA A 89 30.82 -15.77 -12.62
C ALA A 89 31.53 -16.90 -11.84
N ILE A 90 30.97 -17.30 -10.70
CA ILE A 90 31.53 -18.41 -9.87
C ILE A 90 31.47 -19.74 -10.59
N HIS A 91 30.42 -20.00 -11.37
CA HIS A 91 30.22 -21.28 -12.06
C HIS A 91 30.64 -21.23 -13.54
N ARG A 92 31.45 -20.26 -13.93
CA ARG A 92 31.82 -20.04 -15.32
C ARG A 92 32.45 -21.28 -15.97
N GLU A 93 33.39 -21.93 -15.31
CA GLU A 93 34.05 -23.14 -15.80
C GLU A 93 33.06 -24.30 -16.03
N ALA A 94 32.15 -24.50 -15.07
CA ALA A 94 31.12 -25.53 -15.20
C ALA A 94 30.15 -25.24 -16.35
N ILE A 95 29.82 -23.96 -16.57
CA ILE A 95 28.95 -23.53 -17.67
C ILE A 95 29.64 -23.70 -19.01
N GLU A 96 30.94 -23.44 -19.11
CA GLU A 96 31.75 -23.62 -20.31
C GLU A 96 31.84 -25.08 -20.71
N VAL A 97 32.07 -25.99 -19.76
CA VAL A 97 32.02 -27.45 -19.98
C VAL A 97 30.63 -27.89 -20.43
N LEU A 98 29.59 -27.35 -19.81
CA LEU A 98 28.19 -27.67 -20.20
C LEU A 98 27.88 -27.22 -21.63
N HIS A 99 28.43 -26.10 -22.06
CA HIS A 99 28.30 -25.59 -23.43
C HIS A 99 29.02 -26.46 -24.46
N LEU A 100 30.19 -26.97 -24.11
CA LEU A 100 30.96 -27.91 -24.94
C LEU A 100 30.20 -29.24 -25.18
N ILE A 101 29.36 -29.65 -24.21
CA ILE A 101 28.53 -30.88 -24.32
C ILE A 101 27.20 -30.58 -25.08
N GLY A 102 26.97 -29.32 -25.47
CA GLY A 102 25.78 -28.93 -26.25
C GLY A 102 24.56 -28.50 -25.43
N ALA A 103 24.75 -28.09 -24.16
CA ALA A 103 23.65 -27.59 -23.35
C ALA A 103 23.15 -26.24 -23.87
N GLN A 104 21.83 -26.12 -24.03
CA GLN A 104 21.19 -24.89 -24.48
C GLN A 104 21.20 -23.82 -23.38
N ASP A 105 21.44 -22.55 -23.74
CA ASP A 105 21.36 -21.40 -22.85
C ASP A 105 20.05 -21.31 -22.08
N ALA A 106 18.96 -21.74 -22.72
CA ALA A 106 17.63 -21.80 -22.12
C ALA A 106 17.54 -22.72 -20.89
N TYR A 107 18.31 -23.81 -20.88
CA TYR A 107 18.37 -24.73 -19.74
C TYR A 107 19.02 -24.07 -18.53
N ILE A 108 20.15 -23.41 -18.75
CA ILE A 108 20.89 -22.68 -17.71
C ILE A 108 19.99 -21.58 -17.13
N ALA A 109 19.35 -20.78 -18.00
CA ALA A 109 18.45 -19.72 -17.59
C ALA A 109 17.26 -20.23 -16.76
N ARG A 110 16.71 -21.40 -17.12
CA ARG A 110 15.61 -22.03 -16.38
C ARG A 110 16.02 -22.47 -14.98
N GLN A 111 17.23 -22.97 -14.81
CA GLN A 111 17.75 -23.41 -13.51
C GLN A 111 17.91 -22.23 -12.54
N PHE A 112 18.50 -21.12 -13.01
CA PHE A 112 18.62 -19.90 -12.22
C PHE A 112 17.26 -19.27 -11.90
N ALA A 113 16.34 -19.28 -12.86
CA ALA A 113 14.98 -18.79 -12.67
C ALA A 113 14.20 -19.61 -11.62
N ALA A 114 14.31 -20.94 -11.66
CA ALA A 114 13.67 -21.83 -10.69
C ALA A 114 14.22 -21.60 -9.27
N ARG A 115 15.53 -21.40 -9.13
CA ARG A 115 16.16 -21.09 -7.85
C ARG A 115 15.69 -19.71 -7.32
N ALA A 116 15.62 -18.70 -8.18
CA ALA A 116 15.13 -17.38 -7.82
C ALA A 116 13.65 -17.40 -7.39
N LEU A 117 12.82 -18.18 -8.09
CA LEU A 117 11.42 -18.42 -7.73
C LEU A 117 11.30 -19.07 -6.34
N GLY A 118 12.08 -20.11 -6.07
CA GLY A 118 12.07 -20.79 -4.77
C GLY A 118 12.48 -19.87 -3.62
N LEU A 119 13.52 -19.04 -3.81
CA LEU A 119 13.96 -18.05 -2.82
C LEU A 119 12.91 -16.94 -2.65
N GLY A 120 12.33 -16.46 -3.73
CA GLY A 120 11.27 -15.46 -3.71
C GLY A 120 10.02 -15.95 -2.96
N LEU A 121 9.60 -17.19 -3.17
CA LEU A 121 8.49 -17.80 -2.42
C LEU A 121 8.82 -17.92 -0.93
N LYS A 122 9.99 -18.45 -0.57
CA LYS A 122 10.41 -18.58 0.84
C LYS A 122 10.44 -17.21 1.53
N GLY A 123 11.05 -16.21 0.90
CA GLY A 123 11.09 -14.85 1.42
C GLY A 123 9.71 -14.22 1.52
N GLY A 124 8.87 -14.42 0.51
CA GLY A 124 7.49 -13.92 0.49
C GLY A 124 6.62 -14.53 1.59
N PHE A 125 6.72 -15.85 1.84
CA PHE A 125 6.00 -16.51 2.94
C PHE A 125 6.50 -16.07 4.31
N LEU A 126 7.83 -15.90 4.48
CA LEU A 126 8.39 -15.34 5.72
C LEU A 126 7.90 -13.91 5.95
N GLY A 127 7.88 -13.08 4.91
CA GLY A 127 7.33 -11.73 4.98
C GLY A 127 5.86 -11.72 5.38
N LEU A 128 5.04 -12.62 4.81
CA LEU A 128 3.64 -12.76 5.16
C LEU A 128 3.46 -13.22 6.61
N ALA A 129 4.27 -14.19 7.07
CA ALA A 129 4.23 -14.70 8.44
C ALA A 129 4.57 -13.62 9.48
N LEU A 130 5.38 -12.63 9.13
CA LEU A 130 5.66 -11.48 9.97
C LEU A 130 4.60 -10.38 9.85
N ALA A 131 4.09 -10.14 8.65
CA ALA A 131 3.12 -9.07 8.39
C ALA A 131 1.77 -9.33 9.08
N VAL A 132 1.29 -10.58 9.07
CA VAL A 132 -0.02 -10.93 9.66
C VAL A 132 -0.08 -10.63 11.16
N PRO A 133 0.86 -11.11 12.01
CA PRO A 133 0.81 -10.80 13.44
C PRO A 133 1.07 -9.32 13.73
N THR A 134 1.89 -8.63 12.92
CA THR A 134 2.12 -7.19 13.06
C THR A 134 0.83 -6.41 12.82
N LEU A 135 0.10 -6.70 11.74
CA LEU A 135 -1.18 -6.07 11.46
C LEU A 135 -2.24 -6.40 12.51
N ALA A 136 -2.29 -7.65 12.98
CA ALA A 136 -3.19 -8.06 14.04
C ALA A 136 -2.89 -7.32 15.36
N GLY A 137 -1.61 -7.17 15.70
CA GLY A 137 -1.17 -6.43 16.89
C GLY A 137 -1.52 -4.94 16.83
N ILE A 138 -1.32 -4.30 15.69
CA ILE A 138 -1.73 -2.90 15.47
C ILE A 138 -3.25 -2.78 15.61
N GLY A 139 -4.01 -3.70 15.01
CA GLY A 139 -5.46 -3.71 15.11
C GLY A 139 -5.96 -3.88 16.54
N TYR A 140 -5.31 -4.75 17.33
CA TYR A 140 -5.63 -4.95 18.73
C TYR A 140 -5.38 -3.69 19.59
N LEU A 141 -4.21 -3.08 19.44
CA LEU A 141 -3.85 -1.82 20.11
C LEU A 141 -4.81 -0.66 19.74
N ALA A 142 -5.23 -0.59 18.49
CA ALA A 142 -6.18 0.42 18.03
C ALA A 142 -7.56 0.26 18.70
N LEU A 143 -8.00 -0.98 18.96
CA LEU A 143 -9.24 -1.25 19.68
C LEU A 143 -9.14 -0.86 21.16
N GLU A 144 -8.01 -1.12 21.80
CA GLU A 144 -7.78 -0.81 23.22
C GLU A 144 -7.73 0.72 23.47
N THR A 145 -7.17 1.47 22.54
CA THR A 145 -7.07 2.95 22.64
C THR A 145 -8.36 3.68 22.27
N GLY A 146 -9.45 2.97 21.98
CA GLY A 146 -10.74 3.58 21.59
C GLY A 146 -10.68 4.37 20.29
N ALA A 147 -9.68 4.14 19.47
CA ALA A 147 -9.52 4.78 18.18
C ALA A 147 -10.57 4.25 17.20
N THR A 148 -11.81 4.74 17.33
CA THR A 148 -12.94 4.40 16.45
C THR A 148 -12.71 4.81 15.00
N MET A 149 -11.67 5.61 14.72
CA MET A 149 -11.29 6.05 13.37
C MET A 149 -10.43 5.03 12.60
N VAL A 150 -9.89 3.99 13.25
CA VAL A 150 -9.18 2.93 12.53
C VAL A 150 -10.25 2.03 11.91
N PRO A 151 -10.35 1.97 10.57
CA PRO A 151 -11.28 1.06 9.92
C PRO A 151 -11.02 -0.34 10.44
N LYS A 152 -12.02 -1.00 11.00
CA LYS A 152 -11.89 -2.42 11.35
C LYS A 152 -11.34 -3.12 10.12
N PRO A 153 -10.21 -3.85 10.21
CA PRO A 153 -9.69 -4.57 9.08
C PRO A 153 -10.75 -5.60 8.67
N ASP A 154 -11.58 -5.18 7.71
CA ASP A 154 -12.58 -6.05 7.13
C ASP A 154 -11.81 -7.04 6.24
N LEU A 155 -11.29 -8.08 6.90
CA LEU A 155 -10.57 -9.18 6.27
C LEU A 155 -11.57 -10.08 5.54
N GLY A 156 -12.38 -9.49 4.69
CA GLY A 156 -13.18 -10.25 3.75
C GLY A 156 -12.28 -11.22 2.99
N VAL A 157 -12.78 -12.42 2.73
CA VAL A 157 -12.06 -13.50 2.04
C VAL A 157 -11.32 -12.99 0.79
N LEU A 158 -11.89 -12.03 0.07
CA LEU A 158 -11.31 -11.42 -1.13
C LEU A 158 -10.05 -10.59 -0.83
N LYS A 159 -10.00 -9.88 0.32
CA LYS A 159 -8.82 -9.12 0.74
C LYS A 159 -7.72 -10.05 1.28
N ALA A 160 -8.09 -11.10 1.98
CA ALA A 160 -7.16 -12.14 2.45
C ALA A 160 -6.49 -12.87 1.27
N MET A 161 -7.20 -13.14 0.18
CA MET A 161 -6.64 -13.68 -1.05
C MET A 161 -5.62 -12.73 -1.69
N GLY A 162 -5.84 -11.41 -1.62
CA GLY A 162 -4.89 -10.40 -2.09
C GLY A 162 -3.54 -10.49 -1.36
N PHE A 163 -3.54 -10.71 -0.05
CA PHE A 163 -2.31 -10.91 0.73
C PHE A 163 -1.56 -12.20 0.34
N LEU A 164 -2.29 -13.26 0.02
CA LEU A 164 -1.69 -14.53 -0.43
C LEU A 164 -1.07 -14.41 -1.83
N PHE A 165 -1.56 -13.49 -2.66
CA PHE A 165 -1.02 -13.24 -3.99
C PHE A 165 0.32 -12.49 -3.98
N LEU A 166 0.62 -11.73 -2.93
CA LEU A 166 1.86 -10.96 -2.79
C LEU A 166 3.14 -11.82 -2.88
N PRO A 167 3.29 -12.93 -2.12
CA PRO A 167 4.45 -13.81 -2.24
C PRO A 167 4.66 -14.36 -3.65
N VAL A 168 3.56 -14.68 -4.33
CA VAL A 168 3.60 -15.18 -5.71
C VAL A 168 4.07 -14.09 -6.67
N ALA A 169 3.56 -12.87 -6.54
CA ALA A 169 3.97 -11.74 -7.37
C ALA A 169 5.47 -11.43 -7.23
N VAL A 170 5.99 -11.41 -5.99
CA VAL A 170 7.42 -11.19 -5.71
C VAL A 170 8.27 -12.33 -6.28
N ALA A 171 7.84 -13.58 -6.14
CA ALA A 171 8.54 -14.75 -6.67
C ALA A 171 8.58 -14.73 -8.21
N LEU A 172 7.49 -14.33 -8.87
CA LEU A 172 7.43 -14.16 -10.33
C LEU A 172 8.36 -13.03 -10.79
N LEU A 173 8.37 -11.91 -10.08
CA LEU A 173 9.28 -10.79 -10.36
C LEU A 173 10.75 -11.25 -10.27
N ALA A 174 11.13 -11.97 -9.22
CA ALA A 174 12.47 -12.52 -9.04
C ALA A 174 12.83 -13.53 -10.15
N MET A 175 11.91 -14.42 -10.50
CA MET A 175 12.08 -15.40 -11.57
C MET A 175 12.30 -14.73 -12.93
N LEU A 176 11.48 -13.75 -13.31
CA LEU A 176 11.59 -13.03 -14.57
C LEU A 176 12.88 -12.23 -14.65
N THR A 177 13.27 -11.58 -13.55
CA THR A 177 14.52 -10.82 -13.44
C THR A 177 15.73 -11.73 -13.61
N ALA A 178 15.78 -12.87 -12.92
CA ALA A 178 16.86 -13.84 -13.04
C ALA A 178 16.96 -14.38 -14.48
N ARG A 179 15.85 -14.81 -15.07
CA ARG A 179 15.80 -15.31 -16.44
C ARG A 179 16.31 -14.27 -17.44
N SER A 180 15.83 -13.04 -17.36
CA SER A 180 16.25 -11.97 -18.28
C SER A 180 17.73 -11.62 -18.11
N THR A 181 18.25 -11.64 -16.87
CA THR A 181 19.66 -11.37 -16.57
C THR A 181 20.58 -12.44 -17.16
N VAL A 182 20.23 -13.73 -16.99
CA VAL A 182 21.00 -14.85 -17.56
C VAL A 182 21.01 -14.76 -19.08
N MET A 183 19.85 -14.61 -19.71
CA MET A 183 19.74 -14.53 -21.17
C MET A 183 20.50 -13.35 -21.77
N ARG A 184 20.52 -12.20 -21.07
CA ARG A 184 21.32 -11.04 -21.52
C ARG A 184 22.82 -11.25 -21.37
N ASN A 185 23.23 -11.98 -20.33
CA ASN A 185 24.65 -12.20 -20.06
C ASN A 185 25.25 -13.25 -21.01
N LEU A 186 24.51 -14.32 -21.30
CA LEU A 186 24.93 -15.37 -22.23
C LEU A 186 25.03 -14.84 -23.69
N LYS A 187 24.09 -14.01 -24.12
CA LYS A 187 24.15 -13.36 -25.45
C LYS A 187 25.35 -12.41 -25.65
N ARG A 188 26.02 -12.01 -24.59
CA ARG A 188 27.23 -11.18 -24.66
C ARG A 188 28.52 -12.00 -24.67
N MET A 189 28.43 -13.31 -24.42
CA MET A 189 29.59 -14.23 -24.41
C MET A 189 29.69 -15.05 -25.68
N SER A 190 28.61 -15.16 -26.45
CA SER A 190 28.61 -15.73 -27.83
C SER A 190 28.82 -14.63 -28.87
#